data_f198735c4c4b9d56c2fb4561722f819c
#
_entry.id   f198735c4c4b9d56c2fb4561722f819c
#
_cell.length_a   1.000
_cell.length_b   1.000
_cell.length_c   1.000
_cell.angle_alpha   90.00
_cell.angle_beta   90.00
_cell.angle_gamma   90.00
#
_symmetry.space_group_name_H-M   'P 1'
#
loop_
_entity.id
_entity.type
_entity.pdbx_description
1 polymer ?
#
loop_
_entity_poly.entity_id
_entity_poly.type
_entity_poly.pdbx_seq_one_letter_code
_entity_poly.pdbx_strand_id
1 'polypeptide(L)'
;MNSASESLHQAIDLAVGAEDIGLDGAFFRVHHFDQQQATPYPLLSAIAAKTNRIELGTGVIDMRYENPLYMAELAAMADLISAGRLQLGVSRGSPESVIRGFESFGYYPAEGEDESAMARRHLDIFMKAIQGEGMAPSARVQGKYAPVQPQSPGLSERIWWGAGSDSTAVWTAQQGLNLMSSTLMLEDKGVPFDQQQAEQIRLYREEWVKAGYTRVPRVSVSRSVIPIIDADSARYFGRRAQEDSQDYTGIIDNTFSRFGRSYIGEPDLIAEELARDAAVQAADTVLLTVPNQLGVDFNLRMLESIVKDIKPALTVKA
;
A
#
# COMPACT_ATOMS: atom_id res chain seq x y z
N MET A 1 7.34 -10.44 22.85
CA MET A 1 7.25 -9.38 21.81
C MET A 1 8.66 -9.12 21.32
N ASN A 2 8.89 -9.09 20.02
CA ASN A 2 10.20 -8.72 19.46
C ASN A 2 10.51 -7.26 19.79
N SER A 3 11.79 -6.94 19.97
CA SER A 3 12.21 -5.53 20.08
C SER A 3 11.98 -4.80 18.77
N ALA A 4 11.88 -3.48 18.78
CA ALA A 4 11.78 -2.68 17.55
C ALA A 4 12.95 -2.96 16.59
N SER A 5 14.16 -3.13 17.13
CA SER A 5 15.35 -3.49 16.36
C SER A 5 15.19 -4.84 15.65
N GLU A 6 14.74 -5.88 16.38
CA GLU A 6 14.50 -7.20 15.77
C GLU A 6 13.43 -7.14 14.67
N SER A 7 12.34 -6.41 14.90
CA SER A 7 11.27 -6.27 13.90
C SER A 7 11.78 -5.61 12.61
N LEU A 8 12.64 -4.59 12.71
CA LEU A 8 13.23 -3.93 11.54
C LEU A 8 14.20 -4.85 10.79
N HIS A 9 15.07 -5.60 11.50
CA HIS A 9 15.95 -6.55 10.86
C HIS A 9 15.19 -7.71 10.20
N GLN A 10 14.17 -8.24 10.87
CA GLN A 10 13.29 -9.26 10.28
C GLN A 10 12.57 -8.76 9.03
N ALA A 11 12.14 -7.49 9.00
CA ALA A 11 11.53 -6.89 7.82
C ALA A 11 12.51 -6.82 6.64
N ILE A 12 13.78 -6.50 6.90
CA ILE A 12 14.84 -6.51 5.88
C ILE A 12 15.09 -7.93 5.38
N ASP A 13 15.29 -8.89 6.28
CA ASP A 13 15.60 -10.29 5.94
C ASP A 13 14.42 -10.94 5.18
N LEU A 14 13.19 -10.64 5.58
CA LEU A 14 11.99 -11.12 4.89
C LEU A 14 11.90 -10.56 3.47
N ALA A 15 12.19 -9.28 3.26
CA ALA A 15 12.14 -8.67 1.94
C ALA A 15 13.24 -9.23 0.99
N VAL A 16 14.44 -9.48 1.52
CA VAL A 16 15.52 -10.15 0.77
C VAL A 16 15.11 -11.57 0.40
N GLY A 17 14.64 -12.37 1.36
CA GLY A 17 14.15 -13.72 1.09
C GLY A 17 12.94 -13.75 0.15
N ALA A 18 12.07 -12.73 0.19
CA ALA A 18 10.95 -12.58 -0.73
C ALA A 18 11.43 -12.38 -2.18
N GLU A 19 12.50 -11.61 -2.39
CA GLU A 19 13.13 -11.48 -3.70
C GLU A 19 13.70 -12.83 -4.19
N ASP A 20 14.36 -13.57 -3.32
CA ASP A 20 15.00 -14.85 -3.66
C ASP A 20 13.98 -15.91 -4.08
N ILE A 21 12.82 -15.96 -3.45
CA ILE A 21 11.74 -16.89 -3.80
C ILE A 21 10.86 -16.41 -4.96
N GLY A 22 11.09 -15.23 -5.53
CA GLY A 22 10.44 -14.77 -6.75
C GLY A 22 9.18 -13.92 -6.55
N LEU A 23 9.01 -13.27 -5.40
CA LEU A 23 7.99 -12.24 -5.22
C LEU A 23 8.36 -10.95 -5.96
N ASP A 24 7.35 -10.17 -6.32
CA ASP A 24 7.50 -8.98 -7.15
C ASP A 24 7.63 -7.69 -6.33
N GLY A 25 7.13 -7.68 -5.09
CA GLY A 25 7.12 -6.49 -4.23
C GLY A 25 7.13 -6.79 -2.73
N ALA A 26 7.70 -5.87 -1.95
CA ALA A 26 7.66 -5.82 -0.50
C ALA A 26 7.10 -4.46 -0.05
N PHE A 27 5.90 -4.48 0.55
CA PHE A 27 5.18 -3.28 0.97
C PHE A 27 5.00 -3.25 2.48
N PHE A 28 5.18 -2.09 3.07
CA PHE A 28 5.15 -1.91 4.52
C PHE A 28 4.00 -0.99 4.94
N ARG A 29 3.30 -1.40 6.01
CA ARG A 29 2.33 -0.53 6.67
C ARG A 29 3.08 0.53 7.47
N VAL A 30 2.57 1.76 7.43
CA VAL A 30 3.14 2.91 8.16
C VAL A 30 2.09 3.43 9.14
N HIS A 31 2.44 3.47 10.42
CA HIS A 31 1.59 4.01 11.48
C HIS A 31 2.42 4.78 12.48
N HIS A 32 2.00 5.99 12.81
CA HIS A 32 2.58 6.77 13.89
C HIS A 32 2.00 6.34 15.25
N PHE A 33 2.74 6.54 16.32
CA PHE A 33 2.35 6.19 17.69
C PHE A 33 2.01 4.71 17.92
N ASP A 34 2.37 3.83 17.02
CA ASP A 34 2.16 2.40 17.11
C ASP A 34 3.50 1.65 17.08
N GLN A 35 3.51 0.38 17.51
CA GLN A 35 4.70 -0.50 17.46
C GLN A 35 4.96 -1.04 16.04
N GLN A 36 4.91 -0.17 15.04
CA GLN A 36 5.14 -0.48 13.63
C GLN A 36 6.14 0.53 13.01
N GLN A 37 6.34 0.44 11.70
CA GLN A 37 7.20 1.38 10.99
C GLN A 37 6.50 2.75 10.90
N ALA A 38 7.03 3.75 11.59
CA ALA A 38 6.49 5.10 11.58
C ALA A 38 6.98 5.92 10.38
N THR A 39 8.27 5.76 10.00
CA THR A 39 8.84 6.37 8.80
C THR A 39 9.45 5.30 7.91
N PRO A 40 9.01 5.15 6.64
CA PRO A 40 9.40 4.02 5.82
C PRO A 40 10.78 4.17 5.16
N TYR A 41 11.25 5.38 4.88
CA TYR A 41 12.38 5.63 4.00
C TYR A 41 13.70 4.98 4.43
N PRO A 42 14.10 5.00 5.73
CA PRO A 42 15.31 4.30 6.18
C PRO A 42 15.23 2.79 5.94
N LEU A 43 14.06 2.17 6.21
CA LEU A 43 13.84 0.74 5.99
C LEU A 43 13.87 0.40 4.50
N LEU A 44 13.14 1.14 3.67
CA LEU A 44 13.09 0.93 2.21
C LEU A 44 14.49 1.10 1.59
N SER A 45 15.27 2.10 2.03
CA SER A 45 16.64 2.30 1.55
C SER A 45 17.59 1.16 1.96
N ALA A 46 17.44 0.65 3.19
CA ALA A 46 18.24 -0.50 3.66
C ALA A 46 17.94 -1.77 2.86
N ILE A 47 16.67 -2.03 2.55
CA ILE A 47 16.24 -3.15 1.70
C ILE A 47 16.71 -2.93 0.26
N ALA A 48 16.56 -1.72 -0.28
CA ALA A 48 17.00 -1.37 -1.63
C ALA A 48 18.48 -1.68 -1.87
N ALA A 49 19.33 -1.41 -0.86
CA ALA A 49 20.76 -1.68 -0.92
C ALA A 49 21.12 -3.19 -0.87
N LYS A 50 20.17 -4.05 -0.49
CA LYS A 50 20.36 -5.52 -0.39
C LYS A 50 19.62 -6.31 -1.47
N THR A 51 18.81 -5.64 -2.28
CA THR A 51 17.95 -6.25 -3.31
C THR A 51 18.16 -5.59 -4.67
N ASN A 52 17.81 -6.27 -5.76
CA ASN A 52 18.07 -5.79 -7.11
C ASN A 52 16.81 -5.68 -7.99
N ARG A 53 15.76 -6.41 -7.67
CA ARG A 53 14.58 -6.58 -8.53
C ARG A 53 13.26 -6.22 -7.85
N ILE A 54 13.09 -6.62 -6.58
CA ILE A 54 11.80 -6.48 -5.87
C ILE A 54 11.40 -5.01 -5.76
N GLU A 55 10.14 -4.70 -6.06
CA GLU A 55 9.55 -3.38 -5.80
C GLU A 55 9.44 -3.14 -4.30
N LEU A 56 9.66 -1.91 -3.88
CA LEU A 56 9.66 -1.52 -2.47
C LEU A 56 8.60 -0.45 -2.25
N GLY A 57 7.69 -0.67 -1.33
CA GLY A 57 6.57 0.24 -1.23
C GLY A 57 5.98 0.41 0.17
N THR A 58 4.98 1.27 0.21
CA THR A 58 4.18 1.52 1.41
C THR A 58 2.71 1.24 1.16
N GLY A 59 2.04 0.73 2.16
CA GLY A 59 0.62 0.46 2.10
C GLY A 59 -0.09 0.81 3.42
N VAL A 60 -0.20 2.10 3.77
CA VAL A 60 0.11 3.37 3.10
C VAL A 60 0.74 4.38 4.06
N ILE A 61 1.31 5.47 3.56
CA ILE A 61 1.72 6.64 4.37
C ILE A 61 0.50 7.54 4.60
N ASP A 62 0.37 8.07 5.80
CA ASP A 62 -0.64 9.07 6.14
C ASP A 62 -0.11 10.48 5.83
N MET A 63 -0.67 11.11 4.79
CA MET A 63 -0.25 12.43 4.34
C MET A 63 -0.52 13.55 5.36
N ARG A 64 -1.31 13.31 6.40
CA ARG A 64 -1.52 14.29 7.48
C ARG A 64 -0.26 14.51 8.32
N TYR A 65 0.63 13.51 8.41
CA TYR A 65 1.87 13.56 9.18
C TYR A 65 3.09 14.03 8.40
N GLU A 66 2.98 14.19 7.08
CA GLU A 66 4.13 14.42 6.22
C GLU A 66 4.36 15.90 5.93
N ASN A 67 5.63 16.34 6.06
CA ASN A 67 6.07 17.55 5.38
C ASN A 67 6.28 17.23 3.90
N PRO A 68 5.48 17.77 2.98
CA PRO A 68 5.50 17.32 1.59
C PRO A 68 6.83 17.58 0.86
N LEU A 69 7.58 18.62 1.21
CA LEU A 69 8.87 18.89 0.58
C LEU A 69 9.97 17.97 1.13
N TYR A 70 9.97 17.75 2.46
CA TYR A 70 10.90 16.81 3.07
C TYR A 70 10.63 15.37 2.62
N MET A 71 9.36 15.02 2.50
CA MET A 71 8.94 13.74 1.91
C MET A 71 9.45 13.57 0.47
N ALA A 72 9.42 14.64 -0.34
CA ALA A 72 9.92 14.60 -1.72
C ALA A 72 11.43 14.30 -1.77
N GLU A 73 12.22 14.91 -0.88
CA GLU A 73 13.67 14.64 -0.76
C GLU A 73 13.93 13.18 -0.38
N LEU A 74 13.26 12.68 0.66
CA LEU A 74 13.43 11.32 1.15
C LEU A 74 12.98 10.27 0.12
N ALA A 75 11.85 10.51 -0.54
CA ALA A 75 11.31 9.63 -1.57
C ALA A 75 12.24 9.55 -2.79
N ALA A 76 12.74 10.68 -3.26
CA ALA A 76 13.65 10.72 -4.39
C ALA A 76 14.99 10.01 -4.06
N MET A 77 15.54 10.20 -2.86
CA MET A 77 16.74 9.49 -2.41
C MET A 77 16.53 7.98 -2.34
N ALA A 78 15.43 7.53 -1.73
CA ALA A 78 15.11 6.11 -1.64
C ALA A 78 14.89 5.48 -3.03
N ASP A 79 14.24 6.21 -3.94
CA ASP A 79 14.00 5.76 -5.31
C ASP A 79 15.30 5.65 -6.12
N LEU A 80 16.19 6.61 -6.01
CA LEU A 80 17.52 6.57 -6.65
C LEU A 80 18.37 5.42 -6.10
N ILE A 81 18.37 5.17 -4.78
CA ILE A 81 19.06 4.02 -4.18
C ILE A 81 18.48 2.71 -4.70
N SER A 82 17.18 2.64 -4.86
CA SER A 82 16.48 1.45 -5.37
C SER A 82 16.55 1.29 -6.89
N ALA A 83 17.17 2.23 -7.61
CA ALA A 83 17.19 2.27 -9.08
C ALA A 83 15.78 2.28 -9.71
N GLY A 84 14.86 3.08 -9.16
CA GLY A 84 13.52 3.27 -9.71
C GLY A 84 12.49 2.21 -9.32
N ARG A 85 12.73 1.45 -8.24
CA ARG A 85 11.83 0.39 -7.76
C ARG A 85 10.83 0.83 -6.68
N LEU A 86 10.89 2.11 -6.26
CA LEU A 86 10.03 2.61 -5.20
C LEU A 86 8.57 2.77 -5.68
N GLN A 87 7.63 2.28 -4.87
CA GLN A 87 6.18 2.35 -5.08
C GLN A 87 5.53 2.97 -3.83
N LEU A 88 5.20 4.25 -3.85
CA LEU A 88 4.68 4.93 -2.67
C LEU A 88 3.16 4.94 -2.62
N GLY A 89 2.58 4.13 -1.75
CA GLY A 89 1.19 4.21 -1.36
C GLY A 89 0.99 5.26 -0.28
N VAL A 90 0.09 6.20 -0.52
CA VAL A 90 -0.28 7.28 0.40
C VAL A 90 -1.80 7.35 0.58
N SER A 91 -2.28 7.98 1.63
CA SER A 91 -3.72 8.22 1.84
C SER A 91 -3.94 9.43 2.76
N ARG A 92 -5.21 9.69 3.05
CA ARG A 92 -5.60 10.64 4.10
C ARG A 92 -5.42 10.10 5.53
N GLY A 93 -4.86 8.91 5.67
CA GLY A 93 -4.73 8.18 6.94
C GLY A 93 -5.88 7.21 7.22
N SER A 94 -5.62 6.37 8.19
CA SER A 94 -6.56 5.42 8.77
C SER A 94 -6.76 5.76 10.25
N PRO A 95 -7.70 5.09 10.93
CA PRO A 95 -7.83 5.16 12.37
C PRO A 95 -6.51 4.88 13.10
N GLU A 96 -6.22 5.67 14.13
CA GLU A 96 -4.98 5.65 14.88
C GLU A 96 -5.22 5.39 16.36
N SER A 97 -4.16 4.97 17.07
CA SER A 97 -4.19 4.79 18.53
C SER A 97 -4.26 6.11 19.32
N VAL A 98 -4.09 7.25 18.64
CA VAL A 98 -4.11 8.60 19.23
C VAL A 98 -5.10 9.50 18.50
N ILE A 99 -5.63 10.50 19.23
CA ILE A 99 -6.55 11.48 18.66
C ILE A 99 -5.73 12.61 18.03
N ARG A 100 -5.89 12.85 16.71
CA ARG A 100 -5.24 13.94 15.96
C ARG A 100 -3.72 14.00 16.19
N GLY A 101 -3.06 12.84 16.16
CA GLY A 101 -1.62 12.75 16.44
C GLY A 101 -0.74 13.62 15.55
N PHE A 102 -1.16 13.93 14.32
CA PHE A 102 -0.47 14.82 13.39
C PHE A 102 -0.27 16.25 13.93
N GLU A 103 -1.13 16.72 14.85
CA GLU A 103 -0.95 18.02 15.50
C GLU A 103 0.31 18.07 16.38
N SER A 104 0.69 16.95 16.98
CA SER A 104 1.95 16.83 17.73
C SER A 104 3.19 16.98 16.86
N PHE A 105 3.05 16.74 15.54
CA PHE A 105 4.08 17.00 14.54
C PHE A 105 4.03 18.41 13.97
N GLY A 106 3.08 19.25 14.44
CA GLY A 106 2.94 20.64 14.01
C GLY A 106 2.10 20.83 12.76
N TYR A 107 1.31 19.83 12.35
CA TYR A 107 0.43 19.92 11.19
C TYR A 107 -1.01 20.18 11.62
N TYR A 108 -1.62 21.19 11.01
CA TYR A 108 -2.99 21.62 11.30
C TYR A 108 -3.74 21.84 9.98
N PRO A 109 -5.02 21.46 9.88
CA PRO A 109 -5.87 21.92 8.80
C PRO A 109 -5.91 23.45 8.74
N ALA A 110 -5.92 24.01 7.54
CA ALA A 110 -6.12 25.46 7.37
C ALA A 110 -7.55 25.86 7.77
N GLU A 111 -7.80 27.15 7.89
CA GLU A 111 -9.16 27.67 8.21
C GLU A 111 -10.18 27.19 7.16
N GLY A 112 -11.22 26.50 7.62
CA GLY A 112 -12.25 25.90 6.75
C GLY A 112 -11.85 24.58 6.06
N GLU A 113 -10.66 24.07 6.34
CA GLU A 113 -10.15 22.78 5.81
C GLU A 113 -10.41 21.64 6.82
N ASP A 114 -10.83 20.50 6.33
CA ASP A 114 -10.84 19.28 7.12
C ASP A 114 -9.51 18.48 6.97
N GLU A 115 -9.37 17.40 7.73
CA GLU A 115 -8.17 16.55 7.69
C GLU A 115 -7.94 15.90 6.32
N SER A 116 -9.01 15.59 5.60
CA SER A 116 -8.94 15.00 4.27
C SER A 116 -8.43 16.01 3.23
N ALA A 117 -8.89 17.26 3.32
CA ALA A 117 -8.43 18.33 2.48
C ALA A 117 -6.95 18.68 2.76
N MET A 118 -6.53 18.70 4.03
CA MET A 118 -5.13 18.86 4.40
C MET A 118 -4.24 17.76 3.80
N ALA A 119 -4.64 16.49 3.89
CA ALA A 119 -3.89 15.39 3.30
C ALA A 119 -3.77 15.52 1.77
N ARG A 120 -4.83 15.94 1.09
CA ARG A 120 -4.83 16.19 -0.37
C ARG A 120 -3.96 17.39 -0.74
N ARG A 121 -3.95 18.45 0.04
CA ARG A 121 -3.06 19.60 -0.14
C ARG A 121 -1.59 19.21 0.02
N HIS A 122 -1.26 18.39 1.03
CA HIS A 122 0.09 17.85 1.19
C HIS A 122 0.50 16.98 -0.01
N LEU A 123 -0.42 16.15 -0.52
CA LEU A 123 -0.17 15.38 -1.74
C LEU A 123 0.10 16.30 -2.95
N ASP A 124 -0.70 17.32 -3.18
CA ASP A 124 -0.51 18.25 -4.32
C ASP A 124 0.87 18.91 -4.28
N ILE A 125 1.30 19.39 -3.11
CA ILE A 125 2.64 19.96 -2.92
C ILE A 125 3.73 18.92 -3.17
N PHE A 126 3.56 17.70 -2.64
CA PHE A 126 4.49 16.60 -2.85
C PHE A 126 4.62 16.23 -4.34
N MET A 127 3.50 16.08 -5.05
CA MET A 127 3.49 15.74 -6.47
C MET A 127 4.20 16.80 -7.31
N LYS A 128 3.94 18.09 -7.08
CA LYS A 128 4.65 19.21 -7.73
C LYS A 128 6.15 19.16 -7.47
N ALA A 129 6.55 18.89 -6.22
CA ALA A 129 7.96 18.81 -5.83
C ALA A 129 8.71 17.69 -6.56
N ILE A 130 8.14 16.45 -6.61
CA ILE A 130 8.77 15.31 -7.31
C ILE A 130 8.68 15.40 -8.84
N GLN A 131 7.85 16.28 -9.38
CA GLN A 131 7.77 16.62 -10.81
C GLN A 131 8.76 17.70 -11.21
N GLY A 132 9.54 18.24 -10.25
CA GLY A 132 10.57 19.23 -10.50
C GLY A 132 10.07 20.66 -10.59
N GLU A 133 8.85 20.94 -10.12
CA GLU A 133 8.40 22.34 -10.02
C GLU A 133 9.26 23.12 -9.04
N GLY A 134 9.44 24.42 -9.33
CA GLY A 134 10.17 25.32 -8.45
C GLY A 134 9.37 25.62 -7.18
N MET A 135 9.91 25.23 -6.03
CA MET A 135 9.21 25.32 -4.74
C MET A 135 9.66 26.49 -3.86
N ALA A 136 10.86 27.04 -4.09
CA ALA A 136 11.39 28.16 -3.31
C ALA A 136 12.09 29.19 -4.21
N PRO A 137 12.02 30.51 -3.89
CA PRO A 137 12.72 31.54 -4.67
C PRO A 137 14.22 31.23 -4.75
N SER A 138 14.77 31.28 -5.96
CA SER A 138 16.20 31.02 -6.18
C SER A 138 17.06 32.20 -5.73
N ALA A 139 18.03 31.93 -4.86
CA ALA A 139 19.04 32.94 -4.50
C ALA A 139 20.07 33.19 -5.64
N ARG A 140 20.15 32.28 -6.62
CA ARG A 140 21.14 32.32 -7.70
C ARG A 140 20.61 32.97 -8.96
N VAL A 141 19.30 32.90 -9.22
CA VAL A 141 18.68 33.41 -10.45
C VAL A 141 17.44 34.20 -10.06
N GLN A 142 17.50 35.53 -10.23
CA GLN A 142 16.39 36.40 -9.89
C GLN A 142 15.12 36.07 -10.67
N GLY A 143 13.98 36.03 -9.98
CA GLY A 143 12.66 35.73 -10.56
C GLY A 143 12.43 34.24 -10.92
N LYS A 144 13.36 33.34 -10.57
CA LYS A 144 13.19 31.89 -10.71
C LYS A 144 12.97 31.22 -9.37
N TYR A 145 12.30 30.07 -9.41
CA TYR A 145 12.13 29.19 -8.27
C TYR A 145 13.02 27.96 -8.44
N ALA A 146 13.60 27.49 -7.35
CA ALA A 146 14.42 26.30 -7.30
C ALA A 146 13.55 25.08 -6.96
N PRO A 147 13.71 23.94 -7.68
CA PRO A 147 13.06 22.69 -7.32
C PRO A 147 13.75 22.06 -6.09
N VAL A 148 13.03 21.19 -5.42
CA VAL A 148 13.57 20.28 -4.39
C VAL A 148 14.57 19.32 -5.06
N GLN A 149 15.62 18.94 -4.34
CA GLN A 149 16.65 18.00 -4.82
C GLN A 149 16.87 16.87 -3.79
N PRO A 150 17.27 15.64 -4.24
CA PRO A 150 17.45 15.25 -5.65
C PRO A 150 16.11 15.04 -6.36
N GLN A 151 16.14 14.98 -7.69
CA GLN A 151 15.01 14.55 -8.51
C GLN A 151 15.20 13.09 -8.93
N SER A 152 14.14 12.28 -8.90
CA SER A 152 14.14 10.92 -9.42
C SER A 152 13.16 10.79 -10.58
N PRO A 153 13.64 10.62 -11.83
CA PRO A 153 12.79 10.55 -13.01
C PRO A 153 11.77 9.41 -12.93
N GLY A 154 10.50 9.69 -13.25
CA GLY A 154 9.42 8.70 -13.26
C GLY A 154 8.85 8.34 -11.88
N LEU A 155 9.37 8.89 -10.78
CA LEU A 155 8.80 8.63 -9.44
C LEU A 155 7.32 9.01 -9.35
N SER A 156 6.91 10.10 -9.98
CA SER A 156 5.51 10.56 -9.98
C SER A 156 4.52 9.55 -10.57
N GLU A 157 4.96 8.64 -11.43
CA GLU A 157 4.13 7.58 -12.00
C GLU A 157 3.95 6.38 -11.07
N ARG A 158 4.72 6.33 -9.98
CA ARG A 158 4.74 5.25 -8.99
C ARG A 158 4.13 5.64 -7.64
N ILE A 159 3.32 6.69 -7.65
CA ILE A 159 2.54 7.12 -6.49
C ILE A 159 1.15 6.50 -6.56
N TRP A 160 0.69 5.96 -5.44
CA TRP A 160 -0.57 5.26 -5.28
C TRP A 160 -1.41 5.95 -4.22
N TRP A 161 -2.73 5.94 -4.38
CA TRP A 161 -3.64 6.42 -3.35
C TRP A 161 -4.53 5.31 -2.80
N GLY A 162 -4.60 5.19 -1.47
CA GLY A 162 -5.48 4.26 -0.77
C GLY A 162 -6.93 4.74 -0.76
N ALA A 163 -7.85 3.95 -1.32
CA ALA A 163 -9.27 4.32 -1.45
C ALA A 163 -10.20 3.26 -0.85
N GLY A 164 -11.01 3.67 0.14
CA GLY A 164 -12.07 2.87 0.76
C GLY A 164 -13.48 3.20 0.25
N SER A 165 -13.65 4.09 -0.73
CA SER A 165 -14.92 4.45 -1.35
C SER A 165 -14.78 4.69 -2.84
N ASP A 166 -15.89 4.57 -3.59
CA ASP A 166 -15.91 4.83 -5.03
C ASP A 166 -15.54 6.27 -5.36
N SER A 167 -16.05 7.23 -4.61
CA SER A 167 -15.75 8.64 -4.81
C SER A 167 -14.25 8.95 -4.66
N THR A 168 -13.58 8.28 -3.73
CA THR A 168 -12.12 8.39 -3.58
C THR A 168 -11.39 7.73 -4.75
N ALA A 169 -11.85 6.59 -5.25
CA ALA A 169 -11.24 5.94 -6.40
C ALA A 169 -11.38 6.78 -7.69
N VAL A 170 -12.54 7.37 -7.92
CA VAL A 170 -12.78 8.31 -9.02
C VAL A 170 -11.84 9.52 -8.91
N TRP A 171 -11.75 10.14 -7.73
CA TRP A 171 -10.82 11.25 -7.49
C TRP A 171 -9.36 10.82 -7.73
N THR A 172 -8.96 9.62 -7.30
CA THR A 172 -7.62 9.07 -7.52
C THR A 172 -7.26 9.03 -9.01
N ALA A 173 -8.20 8.57 -9.85
CA ALA A 173 -8.04 8.57 -11.30
C ALA A 173 -7.87 9.98 -11.86
N GLN A 174 -8.68 10.94 -11.41
CA GLN A 174 -8.58 12.35 -11.83
C GLN A 174 -7.24 12.99 -11.49
N GLN A 175 -6.57 12.53 -10.42
CA GLN A 175 -5.23 13.00 -10.05
C GLN A 175 -4.09 12.28 -10.81
N GLY A 176 -4.39 11.29 -11.67
CA GLY A 176 -3.36 10.52 -12.37
C GLY A 176 -2.53 9.61 -11.46
N LEU A 177 -3.08 9.18 -10.32
CA LEU A 177 -2.43 8.29 -9.34
C LEU A 177 -2.83 6.84 -9.56
N ASN A 178 -1.96 5.90 -9.21
CA ASN A 178 -2.32 4.48 -9.14
C ASN A 178 -3.28 4.23 -7.97
N LEU A 179 -4.12 3.19 -8.06
CA LEU A 179 -5.13 2.88 -7.06
C LEU A 179 -4.68 1.75 -6.13
N MET A 180 -4.70 1.97 -4.82
CA MET A 180 -4.74 0.92 -3.81
C MET A 180 -6.18 0.79 -3.30
N SER A 181 -6.94 -0.20 -3.80
CA SER A 181 -8.25 -0.50 -3.23
C SER A 181 -8.06 -1.02 -1.81
N SER A 182 -8.71 -0.36 -0.87
CA SER A 182 -8.47 -0.57 0.56
C SER A 182 -8.84 -1.99 1.02
N THR A 183 -8.22 -2.45 2.10
CA THR A 183 -8.61 -3.68 2.83
C THR A 183 -9.99 -3.59 3.47
N LEU A 184 -10.56 -2.39 3.52
CA LEU A 184 -11.91 -2.13 4.00
C LEU A 184 -12.64 -1.16 3.06
N MET A 185 -13.96 -1.32 2.97
CA MET A 185 -14.84 -0.39 2.27
C MET A 185 -15.71 0.35 3.29
N LEU A 186 -15.93 1.65 3.05
CA LEU A 186 -16.70 2.52 3.94
C LEU A 186 -18.21 2.46 3.66
N GLU A 187 -18.63 1.67 2.68
CA GLU A 187 -20.01 1.50 2.24
C GLU A 187 -20.33 0.01 2.13
N ASP A 188 -21.59 -0.36 2.34
CA ASP A 188 -22.11 -1.70 2.03
C ASP A 188 -23.12 -1.59 0.88
N LYS A 189 -22.80 -2.20 -0.24
CA LYS A 189 -23.68 -2.24 -1.43
C LYS A 189 -24.55 -3.50 -1.51
N GLY A 190 -24.52 -4.35 -0.48
CA GLY A 190 -25.29 -5.59 -0.44
C GLY A 190 -24.79 -6.67 -1.41
N VAL A 191 -23.57 -6.54 -1.95
CA VAL A 191 -22.92 -7.53 -2.82
C VAL A 191 -21.63 -8.06 -2.14
N PRO A 192 -21.05 -9.20 -2.53
CA PRO A 192 -19.78 -9.67 -1.99
C PRO A 192 -18.67 -8.60 -2.05
N PHE A 193 -17.74 -8.64 -1.09
CA PHE A 193 -16.70 -7.63 -0.96
C PHE A 193 -15.81 -7.54 -2.21
N ASP A 194 -15.44 -8.67 -2.80
CA ASP A 194 -14.67 -8.74 -4.02
C ASP A 194 -15.39 -8.11 -5.22
N GLN A 195 -16.70 -8.30 -5.34
CA GLN A 195 -17.52 -7.68 -6.38
C GLN A 195 -17.62 -6.16 -6.18
N GLN A 196 -17.76 -5.71 -4.93
CA GLN A 196 -17.77 -4.29 -4.62
C GLN A 196 -16.44 -3.61 -4.96
N GLN A 197 -15.30 -4.26 -4.66
CA GLN A 197 -14.00 -3.75 -5.07
C GLN A 197 -13.78 -3.80 -6.59
N ALA A 198 -14.24 -4.85 -7.27
CA ALA A 198 -14.17 -4.94 -8.73
C ALA A 198 -14.93 -3.79 -9.40
N GLU A 199 -16.09 -3.43 -8.87
CA GLU A 199 -16.84 -2.26 -9.33
C GLU A 199 -16.10 -0.95 -9.08
N GLN A 200 -15.49 -0.77 -7.92
CA GLN A 200 -14.63 0.38 -7.63
C GLN A 200 -13.47 0.49 -8.64
N ILE A 201 -12.81 -0.62 -8.97
CA ILE A 201 -11.73 -0.69 -9.95
C ILE A 201 -12.24 -0.31 -11.35
N ARG A 202 -13.43 -0.77 -11.73
CA ARG A 202 -14.06 -0.43 -13.01
C ARG A 202 -14.30 1.08 -13.11
N LEU A 203 -14.90 1.69 -12.08
CA LEU A 203 -15.15 3.13 -12.01
C LEU A 203 -13.84 3.94 -12.08
N TYR A 204 -12.81 3.51 -11.37
CA TYR A 204 -11.48 4.13 -11.44
C TYR A 204 -10.91 4.10 -12.86
N ARG A 205 -10.95 2.96 -13.55
CA ARG A 205 -10.41 2.81 -14.90
C ARG A 205 -11.18 3.63 -15.93
N GLU A 206 -12.49 3.69 -15.81
CA GLU A 206 -13.33 4.53 -16.67
C GLU A 206 -13.01 6.01 -16.50
N GLU A 207 -12.85 6.46 -15.26
CA GLU A 207 -12.52 7.85 -14.97
C GLU A 207 -11.11 8.20 -15.42
N TRP A 208 -10.15 7.27 -15.30
CA TRP A 208 -8.80 7.44 -15.82
C TRP A 208 -8.79 7.76 -17.32
N VAL A 209 -9.56 7.04 -18.10
CA VAL A 209 -9.70 7.28 -19.56
C VAL A 209 -10.35 8.65 -19.81
N LYS A 210 -11.41 9.00 -19.08
CA LYS A 210 -12.06 10.32 -19.18
C LYS A 210 -11.14 11.47 -18.83
N ALA A 211 -10.25 11.28 -17.86
CA ALA A 211 -9.25 12.28 -17.47
C ALA A 211 -8.13 12.49 -18.51
N GLY A 212 -8.07 11.62 -19.55
CA GLY A 212 -7.18 11.80 -20.68
C GLY A 212 -5.74 11.29 -20.46
N TYR A 213 -5.48 10.52 -19.43
CA TYR A 213 -4.16 9.92 -19.20
C TYR A 213 -3.87 8.79 -20.20
N THR A 214 -2.66 8.79 -20.75
CA THR A 214 -2.23 7.82 -21.78
C THR A 214 -1.45 6.64 -21.20
N ARG A 215 -0.81 6.79 -20.02
CA ARG A 215 -0.16 5.65 -19.37
C ARG A 215 -1.20 4.65 -18.86
N VAL A 216 -0.82 3.39 -18.76
CA VAL A 216 -1.64 2.36 -18.13
C VAL A 216 -1.53 2.52 -16.60
N PRO A 217 -2.64 2.75 -15.89
CA PRO A 217 -2.61 2.83 -14.44
C PRO A 217 -2.50 1.45 -13.83
N ARG A 218 -1.89 1.36 -12.65
CA ARG A 218 -1.84 0.13 -11.85
C ARG A 218 -2.88 0.18 -10.74
N VAL A 219 -3.45 -0.98 -10.44
CA VAL A 219 -4.42 -1.18 -9.37
C VAL A 219 -3.96 -2.31 -8.47
N SER A 220 -4.01 -2.11 -7.16
CA SER A 220 -3.77 -3.17 -6.18
C SER A 220 -4.99 -3.44 -5.33
N VAL A 221 -5.12 -4.71 -4.92
CA VAL A 221 -6.01 -5.16 -3.84
C VAL A 221 -5.20 -5.89 -2.79
N SER A 222 -5.65 -5.90 -1.54
CA SER A 222 -5.00 -6.63 -0.47
C SER A 222 -5.81 -7.85 -0.08
N ARG A 223 -5.12 -8.99 0.14
CA ARG A 223 -5.74 -10.24 0.59
C ARG A 223 -4.93 -10.87 1.73
N SER A 224 -5.64 -11.42 2.70
CA SER A 224 -5.07 -12.31 3.71
C SER A 224 -5.05 -13.73 3.13
N VAL A 225 -3.88 -14.19 2.68
CA VAL A 225 -3.69 -15.50 2.04
C VAL A 225 -2.73 -16.32 2.89
N ILE A 226 -3.24 -17.41 3.48
CA ILE A 226 -2.51 -18.21 4.45
C ILE A 226 -2.66 -19.70 4.07
N PRO A 227 -1.74 -20.24 3.27
CA PRO A 227 -1.75 -21.67 2.95
C PRO A 227 -1.41 -22.53 4.17
N ILE A 228 -2.15 -23.61 4.36
CA ILE A 228 -1.89 -24.65 5.35
C ILE A 228 -0.96 -25.67 4.71
N ILE A 229 0.33 -25.55 4.99
CA ILE A 229 1.39 -26.34 4.34
C ILE A 229 2.04 -27.37 5.27
N ASP A 230 1.84 -27.23 6.58
CA ASP A 230 2.45 -28.07 7.60
C ASP A 230 1.64 -28.07 8.90
N ALA A 231 2.09 -28.85 9.89
CA ALA A 231 1.45 -28.93 11.20
C ALA A 231 1.47 -27.58 11.96
N ASP A 232 2.49 -26.75 11.75
CA ASP A 232 2.59 -25.45 12.40
C ASP A 232 1.57 -24.47 11.83
N SER A 233 1.45 -24.39 10.51
CA SER A 233 0.43 -23.55 9.86
C SER A 233 -0.99 -24.00 10.21
N ALA A 234 -1.23 -25.32 10.26
CA ALA A 234 -2.51 -25.87 10.72
C ALA A 234 -2.80 -25.52 12.19
N ARG A 235 -1.80 -25.56 13.06
CA ARG A 235 -1.93 -25.21 14.48
C ARG A 235 -2.25 -23.74 14.70
N TYR A 236 -1.60 -22.84 13.95
CA TYR A 236 -1.79 -21.39 14.10
C TYR A 236 -3.06 -20.88 13.42
N PHE A 237 -3.42 -21.44 12.28
CA PHE A 237 -4.47 -20.87 11.42
C PHE A 237 -5.65 -21.79 11.14
N GLY A 238 -5.56 -23.10 11.44
CA GLY A 238 -6.61 -24.06 11.09
C GLY A 238 -7.99 -23.72 11.67
N ARG A 239 -8.07 -23.16 12.90
CA ARG A 239 -9.34 -22.70 13.48
C ARG A 239 -9.86 -21.43 12.77
N ARG A 240 -8.98 -20.50 12.42
CA ARG A 240 -9.33 -19.26 11.72
C ARG A 240 -9.83 -19.50 10.31
N ALA A 241 -9.48 -20.62 9.69
CA ALA A 241 -9.98 -20.99 8.37
C ALA A 241 -11.52 -21.06 8.32
N GLN A 242 -12.17 -21.41 9.43
CA GLN A 242 -13.64 -21.43 9.54
C GLN A 242 -14.19 -20.06 9.98
N GLU A 243 -13.53 -19.41 10.94
CA GLU A 243 -13.98 -18.14 11.53
C GLU A 243 -13.88 -16.95 10.53
N ASP A 244 -12.81 -16.89 9.74
CA ASP A 244 -12.52 -15.79 8.84
C ASP A 244 -12.93 -16.06 7.36
N SER A 245 -13.75 -17.11 7.12
CA SER A 245 -14.12 -17.55 5.77
C SER A 245 -15.17 -16.69 5.06
N GLN A 246 -15.71 -15.69 5.72
CA GLN A 246 -16.77 -14.82 5.19
C GLN A 246 -16.40 -13.34 5.33
N ASP A 247 -16.99 -12.53 4.43
CA ASP A 247 -16.94 -11.09 4.59
C ASP A 247 -17.64 -10.68 5.89
N TYR A 248 -17.13 -9.65 6.54
CA TYR A 248 -17.73 -9.14 7.78
C TYR A 248 -17.80 -7.62 7.79
N THR A 249 -18.64 -7.10 8.67
CA THR A 249 -18.81 -5.67 8.90
C THR A 249 -18.42 -5.33 10.33
N GLY A 250 -17.92 -4.11 10.53
CA GLY A 250 -17.55 -3.60 11.83
C GLY A 250 -17.64 -2.07 11.87
N ILE A 251 -17.38 -1.52 13.04
CA ILE A 251 -17.24 -0.08 13.25
C ILE A 251 -15.82 0.19 13.69
N ILE A 252 -15.08 1.00 12.94
CA ILE A 252 -13.75 1.50 13.32
C ILE A 252 -13.87 3.01 13.46
N ASP A 253 -13.54 3.54 14.65
CA ASP A 253 -13.62 4.96 15.00
C ASP A 253 -14.96 5.61 14.59
N ASN A 254 -16.05 5.00 15.00
CA ASN A 254 -17.42 5.39 14.68
C ASN A 254 -17.75 5.40 13.16
N THR A 255 -16.88 4.82 12.33
CA THR A 255 -17.10 4.70 10.88
C THR A 255 -17.43 3.27 10.52
N PHE A 256 -18.54 3.09 9.76
CA PHE A 256 -18.88 1.79 9.19
C PHE A 256 -17.73 1.29 8.33
N SER A 257 -17.39 0.02 8.50
CA SER A 257 -16.30 -0.62 7.75
C SER A 257 -16.70 -2.03 7.38
N ARG A 258 -16.53 -2.38 6.12
CA ARG A 258 -16.73 -3.71 5.57
C ARG A 258 -15.39 -4.30 5.16
N PHE A 259 -15.17 -5.55 5.50
CA PHE A 259 -13.93 -6.28 5.27
C PHE A 259 -14.20 -7.52 4.44
N GLY A 260 -13.24 -7.85 3.58
CA GLY A 260 -13.21 -9.11 2.87
C GLY A 260 -12.75 -10.27 3.74
N ARG A 261 -13.13 -11.47 3.35
CA ARG A 261 -12.71 -12.72 3.97
C ARG A 261 -11.21 -12.95 3.87
N SER A 262 -10.69 -13.85 4.72
CA SER A 262 -9.35 -14.42 4.58
C SER A 262 -9.40 -15.73 3.77
N TYR A 263 -8.35 -15.99 3.00
CA TYR A 263 -8.14 -17.21 2.24
C TYR A 263 -7.17 -18.10 3.01
N ILE A 264 -7.72 -19.04 3.79
CA ILE A 264 -6.95 -19.91 4.69
C ILE A 264 -7.32 -21.38 4.39
N GLY A 265 -6.37 -22.19 3.94
CA GLY A 265 -6.63 -23.59 3.60
C GLY A 265 -5.51 -24.22 2.79
N GLU A 266 -5.80 -25.36 2.17
CA GLU A 266 -4.88 -26.02 1.26
C GLU A 266 -4.58 -25.13 0.05
N PRO A 267 -3.32 -25.12 -0.46
CA PRO A 267 -2.92 -24.22 -1.54
C PRO A 267 -3.80 -24.29 -2.80
N ASP A 268 -4.16 -25.49 -3.24
CA ASP A 268 -5.00 -25.70 -4.43
C ASP A 268 -6.40 -25.08 -4.25
N LEU A 269 -6.99 -25.21 -3.08
CA LEU A 269 -8.30 -24.64 -2.76
C LEU A 269 -8.22 -23.11 -2.76
N ILE A 270 -7.17 -22.54 -2.15
CA ILE A 270 -6.93 -21.08 -2.17
C ILE A 270 -6.76 -20.57 -3.61
N ALA A 271 -6.01 -21.29 -4.44
CA ALA A 271 -5.80 -20.94 -5.84
C ALA A 271 -7.13 -20.86 -6.61
N GLU A 272 -8.01 -21.86 -6.43
CA GLU A 272 -9.34 -21.86 -7.03
C GLU A 272 -10.23 -20.71 -6.53
N GLU A 273 -10.19 -20.44 -5.24
CA GLU A 273 -10.99 -19.36 -4.64
C GLU A 273 -10.52 -17.97 -5.09
N LEU A 274 -9.21 -17.73 -5.12
CA LEU A 274 -8.64 -16.46 -5.60
C LEU A 274 -8.86 -16.26 -7.11
N ALA A 275 -8.87 -17.35 -7.89
CA ALA A 275 -9.22 -17.27 -9.32
C ALA A 275 -10.68 -16.84 -9.55
N ARG A 276 -11.56 -16.99 -8.57
CA ARG A 276 -12.96 -16.52 -8.61
C ARG A 276 -13.18 -15.16 -7.96
N ASP A 277 -12.18 -14.61 -7.25
CA ASP A 277 -12.25 -13.28 -6.64
C ASP A 277 -12.24 -12.20 -7.73
N ALA A 278 -13.36 -11.53 -7.92
CA ALA A 278 -13.57 -10.57 -8.99
C ALA A 278 -12.59 -9.38 -8.92
N ALA A 279 -12.22 -8.94 -7.72
CA ALA A 279 -11.29 -7.83 -7.53
C ALA A 279 -9.84 -8.26 -7.78
N VAL A 280 -9.45 -9.48 -7.40
CA VAL A 280 -8.14 -10.06 -7.75
C VAL A 280 -7.99 -10.18 -9.27
N GLN A 281 -9.04 -10.64 -9.97
CA GLN A 281 -9.05 -10.71 -11.43
C GLN A 281 -9.00 -9.34 -12.10
N ALA A 282 -9.55 -8.32 -11.46
CA ALA A 282 -9.52 -6.95 -11.98
C ALA A 282 -8.23 -6.18 -11.64
N ALA A 283 -7.45 -6.61 -10.65
CA ALA A 283 -6.25 -5.91 -10.19
C ALA A 283 -4.99 -6.29 -11.00
N ASP A 284 -3.97 -5.44 -10.92
CA ASP A 284 -2.63 -5.67 -11.49
C ASP A 284 -1.65 -6.20 -10.43
N THR A 285 -1.97 -5.96 -9.15
CA THR A 285 -1.13 -6.32 -8.00
C THR A 285 -1.99 -6.84 -6.86
N VAL A 286 -1.63 -7.98 -6.30
CA VAL A 286 -2.22 -8.50 -5.06
C VAL A 286 -1.21 -8.33 -3.93
N LEU A 287 -1.55 -7.51 -2.95
CA LEU A 287 -0.77 -7.34 -1.72
C LEU A 287 -1.18 -8.39 -0.71
N LEU A 288 -0.21 -9.18 -0.25
CA LEU A 288 -0.42 -10.24 0.73
C LEU A 288 -0.19 -9.71 2.14
N THR A 289 -1.11 -9.99 3.05
CA THR A 289 -0.90 -9.70 4.47
C THR A 289 -0.06 -10.81 5.10
N VAL A 290 1.12 -10.47 5.60
CA VAL A 290 2.07 -11.41 6.21
C VAL A 290 1.98 -11.30 7.75
N PRO A 291 1.78 -12.42 8.48
CA PRO A 291 1.74 -12.41 9.94
C PRO A 291 3.15 -12.19 10.53
N ASN A 292 3.41 -10.99 11.05
CA ASN A 292 4.73 -10.57 11.54
C ASN A 292 5.19 -11.25 12.85
N GLN A 293 4.29 -11.94 13.56
CA GLN A 293 4.61 -12.60 14.85
C GLN A 293 5.33 -13.94 14.71
N LEU A 294 5.33 -14.53 13.51
CA LEU A 294 5.78 -15.92 13.29
C LEU A 294 7.23 -16.02 12.79
N GLY A 295 7.90 -14.88 12.63
CA GLY A 295 9.30 -14.82 12.22
C GLY A 295 9.52 -15.03 10.71
N VAL A 296 10.79 -14.85 10.29
CA VAL A 296 11.17 -14.82 8.87
C VAL A 296 11.00 -16.20 8.22
N ASP A 297 11.54 -17.25 8.83
CA ASP A 297 11.54 -18.60 8.24
C ASP A 297 10.13 -19.15 8.00
N PHE A 298 9.22 -18.94 8.95
CA PHE A 298 7.83 -19.35 8.78
C PHE A 298 7.17 -18.60 7.62
N ASN A 299 7.35 -17.29 7.58
CA ASN A 299 6.75 -16.46 6.53
C ASN A 299 7.32 -16.77 5.15
N LEU A 300 8.63 -17.04 5.04
CA LEU A 300 9.23 -17.43 3.76
C LEU A 300 8.70 -18.75 3.24
N ARG A 301 8.53 -19.78 4.10
CA ARG A 301 7.93 -21.06 3.67
C ARG A 301 6.49 -20.87 3.18
N MET A 302 5.70 -20.05 3.89
CA MET A 302 4.33 -19.72 3.48
C MET A 302 4.29 -18.99 2.14
N LEU A 303 5.13 -17.97 1.97
CA LEU A 303 5.24 -17.20 0.74
C LEU A 303 5.77 -18.03 -0.43
N GLU A 304 6.67 -18.97 -0.18
CA GLU A 304 7.18 -19.91 -1.20
C GLU A 304 6.06 -20.80 -1.74
N SER A 305 5.18 -21.31 -0.88
CA SER A 305 3.98 -22.06 -1.33
C SER A 305 3.06 -21.16 -2.16
N ILE A 306 2.85 -19.91 -1.76
CA ILE A 306 2.04 -18.97 -2.55
C ILE A 306 2.64 -18.77 -3.95
N VAL A 307 3.95 -18.60 -4.06
CA VAL A 307 4.63 -18.41 -5.35
C VAL A 307 4.55 -19.67 -6.22
N LYS A 308 4.73 -20.85 -5.63
CA LYS A 308 4.78 -22.12 -6.38
C LYS A 308 3.40 -22.66 -6.75
N ASP A 309 2.47 -22.60 -5.79
CA ASP A 309 1.23 -23.37 -5.87
C ASP A 309 0.01 -22.48 -6.19
N ILE A 310 0.03 -21.20 -5.80
CA ILE A 310 -1.13 -20.29 -5.94
C ILE A 310 -0.94 -19.28 -7.07
N LYS A 311 0.20 -18.59 -7.11
CA LYS A 311 0.49 -17.54 -8.12
C LYS A 311 0.28 -17.99 -9.58
N PRO A 312 0.64 -19.23 -9.99
CA PRO A 312 0.42 -19.67 -11.37
C PRO A 312 -1.04 -19.65 -11.80
N ALA A 313 -1.98 -19.95 -10.91
CA ALA A 313 -3.41 -19.92 -11.19
C ALA A 313 -3.97 -18.50 -11.39
N LEU A 314 -3.29 -17.46 -10.88
CA LEU A 314 -3.70 -16.06 -10.99
C LEU A 314 -3.14 -15.39 -12.25
N THR A 315 -2.07 -15.91 -12.82
CA THR A 315 -1.38 -15.32 -13.99
C THR A 315 -1.97 -15.74 -15.32
N VAL A 316 -2.83 -16.74 -15.36
CA VAL A 316 -3.53 -17.17 -16.59
C VAL A 316 -4.71 -16.23 -16.83
N LYS A 317 -4.42 -15.00 -17.28
CA LYS A 317 -5.45 -14.18 -17.94
C LYS A 317 -5.67 -14.77 -19.33
N ALA A 318 -6.85 -15.37 -19.53
CA ALA A 318 -7.32 -15.89 -20.82
C ALA A 318 -7.44 -14.76 -21.85
#